data_a8c26f6196d529362dd1041019f6e713
#
_entry.id   a8c26f6196d529362dd1041019f6e713
#
_cell.length_a   1.000
_cell.length_b   1.000
_cell.length_c   1.000
_cell.angle_alpha   90.00
_cell.angle_beta   90.00
_cell.angle_gamma   90.00
#
_symmetry.space_group_name_H-M   'P 1'
#
loop_
_entity.id
_entity.type
_entity.pdbx_description
1 polymer ?
#
loop_
_entity_poly.entity_id
_entity_poly.type
_entity_poly.pdbx_seq_one_letter_code
_entity_poly.pdbx_strand_id
1 'polypeptide(L)'
;MTKPKSYMLAVPSRPRDIEEPQLFLDRLHATGAFQLISERMEEETLYLDISYEGEAYTAEIYPTDFTVPELYRCQHLFPDVDAEAVQAAEFGLAVVMEFGTNPLSSYHLQLKLIHTLLPDVLAVMDDSSEKILSGRWVILAAQSAVPPAPRYLFTAQAVSGEDDCVWLHTHGLNRCGRPELEVLNSNKKTYQTHYNTLETLAYRLLEDDDTPEYGKPFFLAYVTQNIPLVITLVDWEEAVSCYPADMLGGKNDREDRHNENTCAVFVYPTPESAEGGQYSSLDIYDEMLQDNPIYMISTSETKRMKALAAERMEFLFRAFSDKNNHLLVKLGLLVDEPYRTDSNDREHIWFEVTDLKDG
;
A
#
# COMPACT_ATOMS: atom_id res chain seq x y z
N MET A 1 2.13 -20.36 -8.50
CA MET A 1 1.71 -20.34 -7.09
C MET A 1 0.32 -19.72 -7.02
N THR A 2 -0.57 -20.23 -6.18
CA THR A 2 -1.85 -19.57 -5.89
C THR A 2 -1.56 -18.34 -5.04
N LYS A 3 -2.13 -17.20 -5.39
CA LYS A 3 -2.04 -15.98 -4.56
C LYS A 3 -2.69 -16.25 -3.20
N PRO A 4 -2.12 -15.78 -2.09
CA PRO A 4 -2.84 -15.78 -0.83
C PRO A 4 -4.05 -14.85 -0.91
N LYS A 5 -5.12 -15.19 -0.21
CA LYS A 5 -6.28 -14.30 -0.09
C LYS A 5 -5.91 -13.07 0.73
N SER A 6 -6.47 -11.93 0.37
CA SER A 6 -6.42 -10.72 1.19
C SER A 6 -7.36 -10.87 2.37
N TYR A 7 -6.85 -10.72 3.58
CA TYR A 7 -7.60 -10.78 4.82
C TYR A 7 -7.66 -9.40 5.46
N MET A 8 -8.86 -8.88 5.64
CA MET A 8 -9.11 -7.64 6.39
C MET A 8 -10.16 -7.89 7.45
N LEU A 9 -9.93 -7.40 8.65
CA LEU A 9 -10.88 -7.44 9.75
C LEU A 9 -11.43 -6.05 10.01
N ALA A 10 -12.70 -5.84 9.73
CA ALA A 10 -13.39 -4.59 9.97
C ALA A 10 -13.94 -4.56 11.41
N VAL A 11 -13.50 -3.58 12.18
CA VAL A 11 -13.94 -3.37 13.57
C VAL A 11 -15.17 -2.48 13.57
N PRO A 12 -16.34 -2.94 14.04
CA PRO A 12 -17.55 -2.16 14.06
C PRO A 12 -17.50 -1.05 15.12
N SER A 13 -18.13 0.08 14.87
CA SER A 13 -18.33 1.12 15.90
C SER A 13 -19.26 0.68 17.02
N ARG A 14 -20.13 -0.28 16.77
CA ARG A 14 -21.08 -0.84 17.73
C ARG A 14 -21.18 -2.36 17.53
N PRO A 15 -21.07 -3.17 18.58
CA PRO A 15 -21.13 -4.65 18.47
C PRO A 15 -22.36 -5.17 17.71
N ARG A 16 -23.53 -4.58 17.94
CA ARG A 16 -24.79 -4.96 17.26
C ARG A 16 -24.76 -4.83 15.73
N ASP A 17 -23.84 -4.06 15.18
CA ASP A 17 -23.77 -3.85 13.73
C ASP A 17 -23.34 -5.12 12.98
N ILE A 18 -22.81 -6.14 13.67
CA ILE A 18 -22.43 -7.45 13.10
C ILE A 18 -23.38 -8.59 13.53
N GLU A 19 -24.35 -8.32 14.43
CA GLU A 19 -25.27 -9.35 14.96
C GLU A 19 -26.50 -9.57 14.05
N GLU A 20 -26.73 -8.72 13.05
CA GLU A 20 -27.91 -8.74 12.18
C GLU A 20 -27.52 -9.07 10.71
N PRO A 21 -27.37 -10.35 10.32
CA PRO A 21 -26.98 -10.72 8.94
C PRO A 21 -27.92 -10.20 7.86
N GLN A 22 -29.23 -10.07 8.16
CA GLN A 22 -30.21 -9.52 7.21
C GLN A 22 -29.88 -8.07 6.83
N LEU A 23 -29.35 -7.28 7.76
CA LEU A 23 -28.93 -5.91 7.48
C LEU A 23 -27.79 -5.83 6.46
N PHE A 24 -26.89 -6.82 6.47
CA PHE A 24 -25.82 -6.91 5.47
C PHE A 24 -26.39 -7.17 4.07
N LEU A 25 -27.34 -8.12 3.94
CA LEU A 25 -27.99 -8.44 2.67
C LEU A 25 -28.74 -7.22 2.13
N ASP A 26 -29.51 -6.53 2.98
CA ASP A 26 -30.24 -5.33 2.58
C ASP A 26 -29.29 -4.23 2.04
N ARG A 27 -28.13 -4.03 2.68
CA ARG A 27 -27.11 -3.08 2.24
C ARG A 27 -26.43 -3.50 0.94
N LEU A 28 -26.10 -4.79 0.80
CA LEU A 28 -25.50 -5.36 -0.42
C LEU A 28 -26.43 -5.22 -1.62
N HIS A 29 -27.74 -5.44 -1.46
CA HIS A 29 -28.73 -5.29 -2.52
C HIS A 29 -28.99 -3.81 -2.89
N ALA A 30 -28.80 -2.90 -1.92
CA ALA A 30 -29.01 -1.47 -2.14
C ALA A 30 -27.77 -0.74 -2.71
N THR A 31 -26.58 -1.33 -2.66
CA THR A 31 -25.36 -0.65 -3.06
C THR A 31 -25.25 -0.49 -4.57
N GLY A 32 -24.73 0.68 -5.01
CA GLY A 32 -24.31 0.91 -6.39
C GLY A 32 -22.79 0.85 -6.58
N ALA A 33 -22.04 0.46 -5.54
CA ALA A 33 -20.58 0.48 -5.57
C ALA A 33 -19.95 -0.65 -6.38
N PHE A 34 -20.65 -1.75 -6.53
CA PHE A 34 -20.29 -2.94 -7.31
C PHE A 34 -21.57 -3.71 -7.69
N GLN A 35 -21.45 -4.71 -8.55
CA GLN A 35 -22.58 -5.57 -8.92
C GLN A 35 -22.52 -6.88 -8.12
N LEU A 36 -23.51 -7.13 -7.25
CA LEU A 36 -23.71 -8.42 -6.62
C LEU A 36 -24.30 -9.40 -7.65
N ILE A 37 -23.66 -10.55 -7.85
CA ILE A 37 -24.09 -11.61 -8.78
C ILE A 37 -24.87 -12.67 -8.03
N SER A 38 -24.31 -13.15 -6.90
CA SER A 38 -24.97 -14.11 -6.04
C SER A 38 -24.50 -13.97 -4.61
N GLU A 39 -25.33 -14.41 -3.67
CA GLU A 39 -24.98 -14.56 -2.26
C GLU A 39 -25.43 -15.93 -1.73
N ARG A 40 -24.69 -16.44 -0.79
CA ARG A 40 -24.96 -17.73 -0.14
C ARG A 40 -24.49 -17.68 1.30
N MET A 41 -25.36 -18.03 2.24
CA MET A 41 -25.04 -18.17 3.64
C MET A 41 -24.80 -19.66 3.95
N GLU A 42 -23.65 -19.99 4.52
CA GLU A 42 -23.34 -21.32 5.06
C GLU A 42 -22.84 -21.15 6.47
N GLU A 43 -23.58 -21.74 7.43
CA GLU A 43 -23.32 -21.52 8.86
C GLU A 43 -23.32 -20.03 9.21
N GLU A 44 -22.17 -19.46 9.60
CA GLU A 44 -21.99 -18.04 9.92
C GLU A 44 -21.22 -17.28 8.83
N THR A 45 -20.91 -17.92 7.70
CA THR A 45 -20.15 -17.32 6.61
C THR A 45 -21.05 -16.94 5.45
N LEU A 46 -20.99 -15.68 5.05
CA LEU A 46 -21.62 -15.15 3.85
C LEU A 46 -20.62 -15.18 2.70
N TYR A 47 -20.93 -15.97 1.68
CA TYR A 47 -20.16 -16.03 0.42
C TYR A 47 -20.81 -15.12 -0.62
N LEU A 48 -20.02 -14.30 -1.28
CA LEU A 48 -20.48 -13.39 -2.33
C LEU A 48 -19.73 -13.65 -3.63
N ASP A 49 -20.48 -13.68 -4.74
CA ASP A 49 -19.93 -13.51 -6.08
C ASP A 49 -20.22 -12.09 -6.56
N ILE A 50 -19.20 -11.38 -7.00
CA ILE A 50 -19.25 -9.94 -7.29
C ILE A 50 -18.63 -9.67 -8.64
N SER A 51 -19.21 -8.74 -9.42
CA SER A 51 -18.55 -8.14 -10.58
C SER A 51 -18.17 -6.69 -10.27
N TYR A 52 -16.91 -6.34 -10.51
CA TYR A 52 -16.39 -5.00 -10.33
C TYR A 52 -15.34 -4.67 -11.40
N GLU A 53 -15.51 -3.53 -12.08
CA GLU A 53 -14.62 -3.09 -13.19
C GLU A 53 -14.37 -4.13 -14.28
N GLY A 54 -15.36 -5.01 -14.52
CA GLY A 54 -15.28 -6.03 -15.57
C GLY A 54 -14.65 -7.35 -15.15
N GLU A 55 -14.19 -7.48 -13.92
CA GLU A 55 -13.67 -8.73 -13.33
C GLU A 55 -14.70 -9.36 -12.37
N ALA A 56 -14.59 -10.68 -12.20
CA ALA A 56 -15.37 -11.45 -11.23
C ALA A 56 -14.53 -11.73 -9.97
N TYR A 57 -15.15 -11.56 -8.80
CA TYR A 57 -14.53 -11.77 -7.50
C TYR A 57 -15.41 -12.65 -6.63
N THR A 58 -14.79 -13.39 -5.73
CA THR A 58 -15.45 -14.07 -4.63
C THR A 58 -14.99 -13.49 -3.31
N ALA A 59 -15.92 -13.30 -2.37
CA ALA A 59 -15.58 -12.84 -1.02
C ALA A 59 -16.24 -13.75 0.03
N GLU A 60 -15.57 -13.94 1.15
CA GLU A 60 -16.02 -14.63 2.34
C GLU A 60 -16.12 -13.63 3.47
N ILE A 61 -17.26 -13.57 4.14
CA ILE A 61 -17.54 -12.59 5.18
C ILE A 61 -18.09 -13.33 6.39
N TYR A 62 -17.42 -13.19 7.53
CA TYR A 62 -17.84 -13.86 8.77
C TYR A 62 -17.41 -13.08 10.02
N PRO A 63 -18.19 -13.14 11.10
CA PRO A 63 -17.80 -12.59 12.38
C PRO A 63 -16.70 -13.43 13.01
N THR A 64 -15.76 -12.80 13.69
CA THR A 64 -14.69 -13.49 14.43
C THR A 64 -14.22 -12.64 15.61
N ASP A 65 -13.76 -13.30 16.66
CA ASP A 65 -12.99 -12.69 17.73
C ASP A 65 -11.59 -12.33 17.23
N PHE A 66 -10.96 -11.37 17.86
CA PHE A 66 -9.62 -10.93 17.50
C PHE A 66 -8.87 -10.31 18.67
N THR A 67 -7.55 -10.24 18.50
CA THR A 67 -6.68 -9.42 19.35
C THR A 67 -5.81 -8.55 18.45
N VAL A 68 -5.58 -7.31 18.85
CA VAL A 68 -4.71 -6.40 18.09
C VAL A 68 -3.26 -6.78 18.36
N PRO A 69 -2.50 -7.23 17.34
CA PRO A 69 -1.06 -7.48 17.51
C PRO A 69 -0.33 -6.21 17.93
N GLU A 70 0.66 -6.33 18.83
CA GLU A 70 1.41 -5.18 19.31
C GLU A 70 2.12 -4.44 18.17
N LEU A 71 2.63 -5.19 17.19
CA LEU A 71 3.27 -4.66 15.99
C LEU A 71 2.37 -3.69 15.22
N TYR A 72 1.08 -3.98 15.08
CA TYR A 72 0.15 -3.12 14.33
C TYR A 72 -0.04 -1.76 14.98
N ARG A 73 0.14 -1.65 16.30
CA ARG A 73 0.06 -0.36 17.00
C ARG A 73 1.20 0.58 16.64
N CYS A 74 2.36 0.01 16.28
CA CYS A 74 3.55 0.79 15.89
C CYS A 74 3.53 1.18 14.41
N GLN A 75 2.73 0.51 13.60
CA GLN A 75 2.77 0.61 12.13
C GLN A 75 1.52 1.22 11.50
N HIS A 76 0.55 1.69 12.27
CA HIS A 76 -0.60 2.37 11.69
C HIS A 76 -0.19 3.72 11.08
N LEU A 77 -0.69 3.99 9.87
CA LEU A 77 -0.38 5.21 9.10
C LEU A 77 -1.25 6.42 9.50
N PHE A 78 -2.23 6.23 10.38
CA PHE A 78 -3.28 7.19 10.65
C PHE A 78 -3.30 7.63 12.11
N PRO A 79 -3.10 8.92 12.39
CA PRO A 79 -3.08 9.44 13.75
C PRO A 79 -4.49 9.49 14.41
N ASP A 80 -5.55 9.31 13.63
CA ASP A 80 -6.95 9.35 14.07
C ASP A 80 -7.52 7.96 14.41
N VAL A 81 -6.70 6.90 14.44
CA VAL A 81 -7.10 5.59 14.94
C VAL A 81 -7.22 5.64 16.46
N ASP A 82 -8.42 5.35 16.96
CA ASP A 82 -8.64 5.14 18.39
C ASP A 82 -8.22 3.71 18.79
N ALA A 83 -6.94 3.56 19.13
CA ALA A 83 -6.35 2.28 19.46
C ALA A 83 -6.97 1.63 20.72
N GLU A 84 -7.45 2.45 21.68
CA GLU A 84 -8.11 1.95 22.88
C GLU A 84 -9.51 1.38 22.55
N ALA A 85 -10.28 2.08 21.71
CA ALA A 85 -11.58 1.61 21.23
C ALA A 85 -11.45 0.35 20.37
N VAL A 86 -10.44 0.28 19.49
CA VAL A 86 -10.15 -0.93 18.68
C VAL A 86 -9.79 -2.10 19.59
N GLN A 87 -8.95 -1.89 20.60
CA GLN A 87 -8.55 -2.93 21.55
C GLN A 87 -9.72 -3.41 22.43
N ALA A 88 -10.67 -2.53 22.73
CA ALA A 88 -11.85 -2.85 23.54
C ALA A 88 -12.92 -3.62 22.75
N ALA A 89 -12.86 -3.64 21.43
CA ALA A 89 -13.75 -4.45 20.61
C ALA A 89 -13.32 -5.93 20.67
N GLU A 90 -14.26 -6.82 20.98
CA GLU A 90 -14.00 -8.26 21.13
C GLU A 90 -14.20 -9.01 19.82
N PHE A 91 -15.05 -8.47 18.93
CA PHE A 91 -15.45 -9.09 17.68
C PHE A 91 -15.31 -8.11 16.51
N GLY A 92 -14.94 -8.62 15.36
CA GLY A 92 -14.89 -7.93 14.10
C GLY A 92 -15.54 -8.73 12.97
N LEU A 93 -15.65 -8.13 11.81
CA LEU A 93 -16.15 -8.75 10.60
C LEU A 93 -14.97 -9.00 9.65
N ALA A 94 -14.59 -10.26 9.50
CA ALA A 94 -13.60 -10.67 8.52
C ALA A 94 -14.18 -10.51 7.09
N VAL A 95 -13.44 -9.87 6.21
CA VAL A 95 -13.73 -9.75 4.78
C VAL A 95 -12.52 -10.29 4.01
N VAL A 96 -12.68 -11.48 3.45
CA VAL A 96 -11.60 -12.24 2.82
C VAL A 96 -11.89 -12.39 1.34
N MET A 97 -10.92 -12.04 0.48
CA MET A 97 -11.08 -12.21 -0.97
C MET A 97 -9.76 -12.46 -1.68
N GLU A 98 -9.81 -13.13 -2.82
CA GLU A 98 -8.68 -13.24 -3.73
C GLU A 98 -8.64 -12.02 -4.64
N PHE A 99 -7.46 -11.39 -4.80
CA PHE A 99 -7.31 -10.25 -5.70
C PHE A 99 -7.26 -10.69 -7.15
N GLY A 100 -7.89 -9.92 -8.03
CA GLY A 100 -7.89 -10.12 -9.48
C GLY A 100 -6.58 -9.71 -10.16
N THR A 101 -6.67 -9.35 -11.42
CA THR A 101 -5.51 -8.96 -12.24
C THR A 101 -4.98 -7.58 -11.85
N ASN A 102 -5.87 -6.67 -11.46
CA ASN A 102 -5.50 -5.34 -10.96
C ASN A 102 -5.62 -5.29 -9.44
N PRO A 103 -4.48 -5.30 -8.70
CA PRO A 103 -4.50 -5.29 -7.25
C PRO A 103 -5.07 -4.00 -6.64
N LEU A 104 -4.91 -2.85 -7.30
CA LEU A 104 -5.46 -1.58 -6.82
C LEU A 104 -7.00 -1.59 -6.88
N SER A 105 -7.58 -2.09 -7.97
CA SER A 105 -9.03 -2.25 -8.10
C SER A 105 -9.56 -3.29 -7.12
N SER A 106 -8.86 -4.39 -6.91
CA SER A 106 -9.23 -5.44 -5.95
C SER A 106 -9.26 -4.91 -4.51
N TYR A 107 -8.22 -4.16 -4.12
CA TYR A 107 -8.14 -3.51 -2.82
C TYR A 107 -9.28 -2.49 -2.63
N HIS A 108 -9.55 -1.70 -3.65
CA HIS A 108 -10.64 -0.73 -3.64
C HIS A 108 -12.00 -1.42 -3.46
N LEU A 109 -12.24 -2.52 -4.18
CA LEU A 109 -13.45 -3.34 -4.01
C LEU A 109 -13.56 -3.85 -2.56
N GLN A 110 -12.49 -4.36 -1.97
CA GLN A 110 -12.51 -4.86 -0.59
C GLN A 110 -12.89 -3.75 0.41
N LEU A 111 -12.37 -2.53 0.24
CA LEU A 111 -12.79 -1.37 1.04
C LEU A 111 -14.25 -0.98 0.80
N LYS A 112 -14.73 -1.04 -0.44
CA LYS A 112 -16.15 -0.78 -0.78
C LYS A 112 -17.07 -1.82 -0.14
N LEU A 113 -16.68 -3.10 -0.12
CA LEU A 113 -17.41 -4.15 0.59
C LEU A 113 -17.49 -3.86 2.09
N ILE A 114 -16.37 -3.56 2.73
CA ILE A 114 -16.32 -3.22 4.15
C ILE A 114 -17.24 -2.04 4.46
N HIS A 115 -17.14 -0.95 3.68
CA HIS A 115 -17.99 0.23 3.90
C HIS A 115 -19.47 -0.04 3.64
N THR A 116 -19.79 -0.90 2.66
CA THR A 116 -21.18 -1.30 2.40
C THR A 116 -21.76 -2.07 3.58
N LEU A 117 -20.99 -3.00 4.14
CA LEU A 117 -21.42 -3.83 5.28
C LEU A 117 -21.45 -3.03 6.60
N LEU A 118 -20.42 -2.23 6.82
CA LEU A 118 -20.20 -1.42 8.02
C LEU A 118 -19.97 0.06 7.66
N PRO A 119 -21.04 0.84 7.40
CA PRO A 119 -20.90 2.26 6.99
C PRO A 119 -20.16 3.14 8.00
N ASP A 120 -20.26 2.79 9.29
CA ASP A 120 -19.63 3.49 10.41
C ASP A 120 -18.46 2.67 11.00
N VAL A 121 -17.65 2.01 10.15
CA VAL A 121 -16.51 1.22 10.60
C VAL A 121 -15.57 2.05 11.46
N LEU A 122 -15.14 1.49 12.62
CA LEU A 122 -14.23 2.16 13.55
C LEU A 122 -12.79 2.15 13.02
N ALA A 123 -12.34 0.98 12.59
CA ALA A 123 -11.03 0.74 12.01
C ALA A 123 -11.05 -0.55 11.19
N VAL A 124 -10.01 -0.78 10.39
CA VAL A 124 -9.79 -2.04 9.70
C VAL A 124 -8.38 -2.53 9.99
N MET A 125 -8.25 -3.74 10.54
CA MET A 125 -6.97 -4.43 10.59
C MET A 125 -6.73 -5.12 9.25
N ASP A 126 -5.71 -4.70 8.53
CA ASP A 126 -5.27 -5.29 7.28
C ASP A 126 -4.13 -6.27 7.58
N ASP A 127 -4.51 -7.52 7.91
CA ASP A 127 -3.57 -8.56 8.32
C ASP A 127 -2.59 -8.92 7.20
N SER A 128 -3.02 -8.80 5.94
CA SER A 128 -2.13 -9.09 4.80
C SER A 128 -0.97 -8.10 4.70
N SER A 129 -1.11 -6.90 5.25
CA SER A 129 -0.06 -5.87 5.29
C SER A 129 0.31 -5.41 6.70
N GLU A 130 -0.16 -6.14 7.73
CA GLU A 130 0.20 -5.95 9.15
C GLU A 130 0.02 -4.53 9.67
N LYS A 131 -1.13 -3.90 9.40
CA LYS A 131 -1.42 -2.53 9.81
C LYS A 131 -2.88 -2.28 10.16
N ILE A 132 -3.12 -1.14 10.81
CA ILE A 132 -4.46 -0.66 11.11
C ILE A 132 -4.77 0.54 10.22
N LEU A 133 -5.93 0.49 9.55
CA LEU A 133 -6.47 1.57 8.74
C LEU A 133 -7.52 2.33 9.55
N SER A 134 -7.51 3.66 9.46
CA SER A 134 -8.54 4.49 10.07
C SER A 134 -9.91 4.24 9.41
N GLY A 135 -10.96 4.07 10.22
CA GLY A 135 -12.32 3.95 9.70
C GLY A 135 -12.74 5.12 8.82
N ARG A 136 -12.36 6.35 9.21
CA ARG A 136 -12.58 7.54 8.38
C ARG A 136 -11.89 7.45 7.02
N TRP A 137 -10.64 7.00 6.99
CA TRP A 137 -9.92 6.82 5.74
C TRP A 137 -10.56 5.72 4.88
N VAL A 138 -10.96 4.59 5.48
CA VAL A 138 -11.65 3.49 4.78
C VAL A 138 -12.93 3.99 4.10
N ILE A 139 -13.75 4.76 4.82
CA ILE A 139 -14.97 5.37 4.28
C ILE A 139 -14.66 6.28 3.09
N LEU A 140 -13.70 7.19 3.23
CA LEU A 140 -13.30 8.11 2.16
C LEU A 140 -12.71 7.39 0.95
N ALA A 141 -11.92 6.34 1.18
CA ALA A 141 -11.34 5.52 0.12
C ALA A 141 -12.42 4.71 -0.61
N ALA A 142 -13.34 4.10 0.12
CA ALA A 142 -14.45 3.33 -0.47
C ALA A 142 -15.41 4.19 -1.29
N GLN A 143 -15.66 5.43 -0.87
CA GLN A 143 -16.52 6.37 -1.57
C GLN A 143 -15.85 7.04 -2.78
N SER A 144 -14.53 6.99 -2.87
CA SER A 144 -13.77 7.58 -3.98
C SER A 144 -14.08 6.88 -5.30
N ALA A 145 -14.01 7.63 -6.41
CA ALA A 145 -14.08 7.09 -7.76
C ALA A 145 -12.75 6.47 -8.22
N VAL A 146 -11.65 6.76 -7.51
CA VAL A 146 -10.32 6.23 -7.85
C VAL A 146 -9.78 5.35 -6.74
N PRO A 147 -9.06 4.25 -7.06
CA PRO A 147 -8.50 3.36 -6.07
C PRO A 147 -7.43 4.07 -5.23
N PRO A 148 -7.18 3.62 -3.99
CA PRO A 148 -6.09 4.09 -3.17
C PRO A 148 -4.72 3.96 -3.84
N ALA A 149 -3.77 4.77 -3.39
CA ALA A 149 -2.39 4.68 -3.87
C ALA A 149 -1.73 3.34 -3.49
N PRO A 150 -0.79 2.82 -4.28
CA PRO A 150 -0.09 1.56 -4.02
C PRO A 150 0.44 1.41 -2.58
N ARG A 151 0.95 2.48 -1.99
CA ARG A 151 1.50 2.48 -0.62
C ARG A 151 0.53 2.02 0.47
N TYR A 152 -0.77 1.97 0.19
CA TYR A 152 -1.75 1.46 1.15
C TYR A 152 -1.92 -0.07 1.07
N LEU A 153 -1.39 -0.73 0.03
CA LEU A 153 -1.53 -2.16 -0.17
C LEU A 153 -0.45 -2.98 0.55
N PHE A 154 0.65 -2.35 0.92
CA PHE A 154 1.77 -3.01 1.59
C PHE A 154 2.27 -2.18 2.77
N THR A 155 3.12 -2.78 3.57
CA THR A 155 3.90 -2.14 4.62
C THR A 155 5.36 -2.53 4.43
N ALA A 156 6.27 -1.58 4.50
CA ALA A 156 7.69 -1.86 4.64
C ALA A 156 8.07 -1.77 6.12
N GLN A 157 8.79 -2.76 6.61
CA GLN A 157 9.24 -2.84 7.99
C GLN A 157 10.75 -2.74 8.07
N ALA A 158 11.25 -2.16 9.17
CA ALA A 158 12.66 -2.07 9.49
C ALA A 158 12.89 -2.71 10.86
N VAL A 159 13.46 -3.90 10.87
CA VAL A 159 13.81 -4.62 12.10
C VAL A 159 15.29 -4.38 12.41
N SER A 160 15.59 -3.97 13.64
CA SER A 160 16.97 -3.72 14.09
C SER A 160 17.35 -4.68 15.18
N GLY A 161 18.54 -5.29 15.06
CA GLY A 161 19.15 -6.13 16.07
C GLY A 161 19.93 -5.33 17.14
N GLU A 162 20.65 -6.06 17.99
CA GLU A 162 21.56 -5.48 19.01
C GLU A 162 22.76 -4.77 18.37
N ASP A 163 23.23 -5.27 17.24
CA ASP A 163 24.28 -4.67 16.42
C ASP A 163 23.77 -3.51 15.54
N ASP A 164 24.59 -3.04 14.60
CA ASP A 164 24.21 -2.00 13.64
C ASP A 164 23.37 -2.52 12.47
N CYS A 165 23.10 -3.83 12.37
CA CYS A 165 22.35 -4.44 11.29
C CYS A 165 20.86 -4.05 11.34
N VAL A 166 20.30 -3.80 10.17
CA VAL A 166 18.86 -3.58 9.96
C VAL A 166 18.40 -4.48 8.83
N TRP A 167 17.35 -5.22 9.07
CA TRP A 167 16.64 -5.99 8.07
C TRP A 167 15.40 -5.24 7.62
N LEU A 168 15.26 -5.02 6.31
CA LEU A 168 14.08 -4.39 5.72
C LEU A 168 13.31 -5.43 4.94
N HIS A 169 12.00 -5.45 5.10
CA HIS A 169 11.12 -6.34 4.34
C HIS A 169 9.72 -5.74 4.18
N THR A 170 8.95 -6.29 3.23
CA THR A 170 7.58 -5.87 2.97
C THR A 170 6.58 -6.94 3.39
N HIS A 171 5.34 -6.52 3.64
CA HIS A 171 4.16 -7.36 3.82
C HIS A 171 3.00 -6.83 2.99
N GLY A 172 2.29 -7.68 2.28
CA GLY A 172 1.10 -7.34 1.50
C GLY A 172 1.25 -7.42 -0.01
N LEU A 173 2.47 -7.57 -0.53
CA LEU A 173 2.71 -7.73 -1.96
C LEU A 173 2.26 -9.11 -2.46
N ASN A 174 2.34 -10.14 -1.62
CA ASN A 174 1.96 -11.50 -1.97
C ASN A 174 0.49 -11.62 -2.40
N ARG A 175 -0.42 -10.97 -1.73
CA ARG A 175 -1.85 -10.93 -2.14
C ARG A 175 -2.06 -10.26 -3.50
N CYS A 176 -1.11 -9.41 -3.91
CA CYS A 176 -1.11 -8.75 -5.21
C CYS A 176 -0.45 -9.60 -6.31
N GLY A 177 0.00 -10.83 -5.98
CA GLY A 177 0.71 -11.71 -6.92
C GLY A 177 2.15 -11.25 -7.19
N ARG A 178 2.74 -10.49 -6.28
CA ARG A 178 4.14 -10.06 -6.30
C ARG A 178 4.89 -10.70 -5.14
N PRO A 179 6.20 -10.97 -5.25
CA PRO A 179 6.99 -11.40 -4.11
C PRO A 179 7.09 -10.27 -3.07
N GLU A 180 7.19 -10.64 -1.80
CA GLU A 180 7.66 -9.70 -0.80
C GLU A 180 9.12 -9.34 -1.08
N LEU A 181 9.50 -8.12 -0.76
CA LEU A 181 10.82 -7.57 -1.05
C LEU A 181 11.63 -7.45 0.23
N GLU A 182 12.91 -7.72 0.15
CA GLU A 182 13.82 -7.58 1.28
C GLU A 182 15.11 -6.86 0.91
N VAL A 183 15.65 -6.11 1.86
CA VAL A 183 17.03 -5.65 1.86
C VAL A 183 17.70 -6.23 3.10
N LEU A 184 18.61 -7.17 2.86
CA LEU A 184 19.42 -7.81 3.89
C LEU A 184 20.66 -6.96 4.18
N ASN A 185 21.13 -7.01 5.45
CA ASN A 185 22.36 -6.36 5.87
C ASN A 185 22.40 -4.84 5.64
N SER A 186 21.26 -4.17 5.76
CA SER A 186 21.24 -2.71 5.91
C SER A 186 21.81 -2.28 7.28
N ASN A 187 22.00 -1.00 7.53
CA ASN A 187 22.56 -0.52 8.80
C ASN A 187 21.80 0.69 9.34
N LYS A 188 21.94 0.92 10.66
CA LYS A 188 21.23 2.00 11.38
C LYS A 188 21.49 3.41 10.85
N LYS A 189 22.58 3.63 10.10
CA LYS A 189 22.93 4.96 9.57
C LYS A 189 22.26 5.25 8.24
N THR A 190 22.11 4.21 7.40
CA THR A 190 21.66 4.35 6.00
C THR A 190 20.33 3.64 5.69
N TYR A 191 19.76 2.89 6.66
CA TYR A 191 18.53 2.12 6.42
C TYR A 191 17.39 2.94 5.83
N GLN A 192 17.30 4.23 6.15
CA GLN A 192 16.22 5.08 5.64
C GLN A 192 16.27 5.23 4.11
N THR A 193 17.46 5.29 3.53
CA THR A 193 17.64 5.36 2.07
C THR A 193 17.33 4.03 1.39
N HIS A 194 17.71 2.93 2.02
CA HIS A 194 17.35 1.58 1.58
C HIS A 194 15.83 1.33 1.69
N TYR A 195 15.23 1.80 2.78
CA TYR A 195 13.78 1.76 3.00
C TYR A 195 13.04 2.50 1.87
N ASN A 196 13.45 3.74 1.55
CA ASN A 196 12.86 4.52 0.47
C ASN A 196 13.02 3.83 -0.90
N THR A 197 14.14 3.15 -1.12
CA THR A 197 14.39 2.36 -2.34
C THR A 197 13.44 1.16 -2.41
N LEU A 198 13.27 0.45 -1.29
CA LEU A 198 12.35 -0.69 -1.17
C LEU A 198 10.90 -0.26 -1.41
N GLU A 199 10.45 0.83 -0.77
CA GLU A 199 9.11 1.39 -0.98
C GLU A 199 8.90 1.83 -2.44
N THR A 200 9.89 2.47 -3.06
CA THR A 200 9.81 2.88 -4.46
C THR A 200 9.65 1.69 -5.39
N LEU A 201 10.41 0.61 -5.14
CA LEU A 201 10.28 -0.62 -5.92
C LEU A 201 8.91 -1.28 -5.71
N ALA A 202 8.47 -1.45 -4.46
CA ALA A 202 7.16 -2.00 -4.13
C ALA A 202 6.02 -1.22 -4.80
N TYR A 203 6.12 0.11 -4.77
CA TYR A 203 5.17 0.99 -5.43
C TYR A 203 5.11 0.72 -6.94
N ARG A 204 6.26 0.61 -7.62
CA ARG A 204 6.34 0.33 -9.05
C ARG A 204 5.81 -1.06 -9.41
N LEU A 205 6.08 -2.07 -8.60
CA LEU A 205 5.54 -3.42 -8.81
C LEU A 205 4.00 -3.48 -8.81
N LEU A 206 3.36 -2.54 -8.12
CA LEU A 206 1.90 -2.46 -8.02
C LEU A 206 1.27 -1.52 -9.06
N GLU A 207 2.00 -0.55 -9.59
CA GLU A 207 1.47 0.44 -10.53
C GLU A 207 1.82 0.14 -11.98
N ASP A 208 3.01 -0.43 -12.22
CA ASP A 208 3.50 -0.77 -13.55
C ASP A 208 3.19 -2.24 -13.87
N ASP A 209 2.85 -2.52 -15.13
CA ASP A 209 2.68 -3.91 -15.61
C ASP A 209 4.02 -4.64 -15.76
N ASP A 210 5.15 -3.90 -15.69
CA ASP A 210 6.49 -4.43 -15.85
C ASP A 210 7.03 -4.95 -14.51
N THR A 211 7.18 -6.26 -14.42
CA THR A 211 7.73 -6.93 -13.22
C THR A 211 9.17 -7.33 -13.47
N PRO A 212 10.11 -6.94 -12.59
CA PRO A 212 11.50 -7.40 -12.71
C PRO A 212 11.60 -8.92 -12.73
N GLU A 213 12.34 -9.45 -13.69
CA GLU A 213 12.73 -10.86 -13.71
C GLU A 213 13.91 -11.09 -12.74
N TYR A 214 13.92 -12.26 -12.10
CA TYR A 214 15.03 -12.65 -11.21
C TYR A 214 16.36 -12.69 -11.96
N GLY A 215 17.39 -12.07 -11.37
CA GLY A 215 18.72 -11.99 -11.96
C GLY A 215 18.85 -11.07 -13.17
N LYS A 216 17.78 -10.34 -13.57
CA LYS A 216 17.81 -9.41 -14.69
C LYS A 216 17.90 -7.96 -14.22
N PRO A 217 18.61 -7.10 -14.97
CA PRO A 217 18.70 -5.69 -14.65
C PRO A 217 17.34 -5.00 -14.86
N PHE A 218 16.91 -4.23 -13.86
CA PHE A 218 15.71 -3.41 -13.89
C PHE A 218 16.06 -1.99 -13.47
N PHE A 219 15.82 -1.02 -14.35
CA PHE A 219 16.03 0.39 -14.04
C PHE A 219 14.98 0.88 -13.05
N LEU A 220 15.40 1.27 -11.85
CA LEU A 220 14.49 1.79 -10.83
C LEU A 220 14.40 3.32 -10.87
N ALA A 221 15.53 4.01 -10.83
CA ALA A 221 15.60 5.46 -10.72
C ALA A 221 16.99 5.97 -11.13
N TYR A 222 17.22 7.28 -11.01
CA TYR A 222 18.56 7.86 -11.01
C TYR A 222 18.97 8.23 -9.57
N VAL A 223 20.15 7.79 -9.13
CA VAL A 223 20.75 8.22 -7.86
C VAL A 223 21.24 9.66 -7.96
N THR A 224 21.85 9.99 -9.10
CA THR A 224 22.22 11.36 -9.52
C THR A 224 21.81 11.54 -10.97
N GLN A 225 21.96 12.76 -11.53
CA GLN A 225 21.60 13.03 -12.93
C GLN A 225 22.20 12.03 -13.95
N ASN A 226 23.30 11.36 -13.61
CA ASN A 226 24.06 10.52 -14.55
C ASN A 226 24.25 9.07 -14.04
N ILE A 227 23.85 8.73 -12.84
CA ILE A 227 24.05 7.41 -12.25
C ILE A 227 22.70 6.71 -12.12
N PRO A 228 22.40 5.72 -12.97
CA PRO A 228 21.19 4.92 -12.84
C PRO A 228 21.29 3.99 -11.65
N LEU A 229 20.21 3.83 -10.91
CA LEU A 229 20.01 2.74 -9.96
C LEU A 229 19.36 1.59 -10.71
N VAL A 230 20.17 0.59 -11.02
CA VAL A 230 19.72 -0.64 -11.67
C VAL A 230 19.67 -1.74 -10.63
N ILE A 231 18.48 -2.21 -10.32
CA ILE A 231 18.25 -3.28 -9.34
C ILE A 231 18.10 -4.64 -10.02
N THR A 232 18.19 -5.69 -9.24
CA THR A 232 17.75 -7.02 -9.59
C THR A 232 17.10 -7.70 -8.39
N LEU A 233 16.18 -8.62 -8.65
CA LEU A 233 15.61 -9.51 -7.66
C LEU A 233 16.41 -10.80 -7.61
N VAL A 234 16.78 -11.23 -6.41
CA VAL A 234 17.50 -12.47 -6.16
C VAL A 234 16.62 -13.35 -5.28
N ASP A 235 16.53 -14.63 -5.65
CA ASP A 235 15.79 -15.61 -4.86
C ASP A 235 16.28 -15.61 -3.42
N TRP A 236 15.35 -15.76 -2.47
CA TRP A 236 15.68 -15.68 -1.05
C TRP A 236 16.75 -16.69 -0.62
N GLU A 237 16.68 -17.95 -1.07
CA GLU A 237 17.65 -18.98 -0.69
C GLU A 237 19.06 -18.67 -1.22
N GLU A 238 19.15 -18.10 -2.41
CA GLU A 238 20.39 -17.62 -2.97
C GLU A 238 20.93 -16.41 -2.21
N ALA A 239 20.07 -15.42 -1.95
CA ALA A 239 20.43 -14.17 -1.28
C ALA A 239 20.99 -14.41 0.13
N VAL A 240 20.32 -15.22 0.95
CA VAL A 240 20.77 -15.51 2.33
C VAL A 240 22.09 -16.30 2.36
N SER A 241 22.41 -17.01 1.27
CA SER A 241 23.71 -17.72 1.18
C SER A 241 24.91 -16.78 1.04
N CYS A 242 24.67 -15.51 0.68
CA CYS A 242 25.70 -14.47 0.59
C CYS A 242 26.11 -13.92 1.96
N TYR A 243 25.40 -14.27 3.03
CA TYR A 243 25.55 -13.71 4.37
C TYR A 243 25.73 -14.80 5.44
N PRO A 244 26.25 -14.47 6.64
CA PRO A 244 26.26 -15.40 7.77
C PRO A 244 24.84 -15.90 8.12
N ALA A 245 24.71 -17.17 8.46
CA ALA A 245 23.40 -17.79 8.71
C ALA A 245 22.68 -17.23 9.94
N ASP A 246 23.42 -16.64 10.88
CA ASP A 246 22.97 -16.02 12.12
C ASP A 246 22.75 -14.49 12.00
N MET A 247 22.90 -13.94 10.79
CA MET A 247 22.58 -12.53 10.55
C MET A 247 21.07 -12.29 10.73
N LEU A 248 20.70 -11.10 11.19
CA LEU A 248 19.31 -10.64 11.30
C LEU A 248 18.61 -10.75 9.94
N GLY A 249 17.45 -11.40 9.89
CA GLY A 249 16.76 -11.74 8.64
C GLY A 249 17.45 -12.83 7.81
N GLY A 250 18.50 -13.45 8.34
CA GLY A 250 19.22 -14.54 7.70
C GLY A 250 18.52 -15.89 7.83
N LYS A 251 19.23 -16.97 7.44
CA LYS A 251 18.66 -18.31 7.36
C LYS A 251 18.14 -18.85 8.71
N ASN A 252 18.80 -18.51 9.82
CA ASN A 252 18.46 -19.01 11.15
C ASN A 252 17.42 -18.12 11.89
N ASP A 253 17.08 -16.99 11.33
CA ASP A 253 16.21 -15.96 11.94
C ASP A 253 14.81 -15.93 11.30
N ARG A 254 14.43 -17.04 10.65
CA ARG A 254 13.14 -17.14 9.95
C ARG A 254 12.19 -18.04 10.68
N GLU A 255 11.08 -17.44 11.11
CA GLU A 255 9.92 -18.10 11.68
C GLU A 255 8.68 -17.80 10.81
N ASP A 256 7.62 -18.55 10.99
CA ASP A 256 6.26 -18.26 10.51
C ASP A 256 6.12 -17.93 9.01
N ARG A 257 6.83 -18.65 8.15
CA ARG A 257 6.71 -18.55 6.68
C ARG A 257 7.18 -17.22 6.08
N HIS A 258 7.95 -16.43 6.80
CA HIS A 258 8.52 -15.17 6.29
C HIS A 258 9.36 -15.32 5.00
N ASN A 259 9.75 -16.51 4.64
CA ASN A 259 10.48 -16.85 3.43
C ASN A 259 9.61 -17.40 2.29
N GLU A 260 8.28 -17.51 2.48
CA GLU A 260 7.39 -17.93 1.40
C GLU A 260 7.19 -16.77 0.40
N ASN A 261 7.55 -17.01 -0.87
CA ASN A 261 7.42 -16.05 -1.97
C ASN A 261 8.02 -14.67 -1.64
N THR A 262 9.27 -14.67 -1.19
CA THR A 262 10.05 -13.46 -0.91
C THR A 262 11.32 -13.44 -1.76
N CYS A 263 11.86 -12.26 -2.02
CA CYS A 263 13.12 -12.06 -2.73
C CYS A 263 13.91 -10.89 -2.16
N ALA A 264 15.24 -10.97 -2.28
CA ALA A 264 16.11 -9.88 -1.88
C ALA A 264 16.43 -8.95 -3.05
N VAL A 265 16.54 -7.65 -2.73
CA VAL A 265 16.88 -6.59 -3.68
C VAL A 265 18.39 -6.37 -3.67
N PHE A 266 19.00 -6.54 -4.83
CA PHE A 266 20.40 -6.25 -5.10
C PHE A 266 20.53 -5.25 -6.24
N VAL A 267 21.75 -4.82 -6.53
CA VAL A 267 22.02 -3.82 -7.58
C VAL A 267 23.10 -4.29 -8.54
N TYR A 268 23.01 -3.82 -9.77
CA TYR A 268 24.09 -3.93 -10.76
C TYR A 268 24.78 -2.56 -10.89
N PRO A 269 26.01 -2.41 -10.35
CA PRO A 269 26.68 -1.11 -10.35
C PRO A 269 27.16 -0.67 -11.73
N THR A 270 27.37 -1.59 -12.66
CA THR A 270 27.81 -1.29 -14.02
C THR A 270 27.12 -2.21 -15.05
N PRO A 271 27.09 -1.82 -16.34
CA PRO A 271 26.59 -2.70 -17.40
C PRO A 271 27.30 -4.04 -17.46
N GLU A 272 28.63 -4.05 -17.27
CA GLU A 272 29.44 -5.28 -17.30
C GLU A 272 29.07 -6.22 -16.15
N SER A 273 28.76 -5.65 -14.96
CA SER A 273 28.29 -6.47 -13.84
C SER A 273 26.93 -7.10 -14.13
N ALA A 274 26.04 -6.39 -14.81
CA ALA A 274 24.76 -6.91 -15.25
C ALA A 274 24.88 -8.01 -16.30
N GLU A 275 25.77 -7.83 -17.30
CA GLU A 275 26.07 -8.85 -18.31
C GLU A 275 26.69 -10.10 -17.68
N GLY A 276 27.53 -9.92 -16.68
CA GLY A 276 28.20 -11.01 -15.94
C GLY A 276 27.35 -11.64 -14.83
N GLY A 277 26.15 -11.11 -14.54
CA GLY A 277 25.32 -11.56 -13.43
C GLY A 277 25.94 -11.29 -12.04
N GLN A 278 26.83 -10.29 -11.93
CA GLN A 278 27.54 -9.95 -10.70
C GLN A 278 26.84 -8.80 -9.98
N TYR A 279 25.90 -9.14 -9.13
CA TYR A 279 25.18 -8.15 -8.32
C TYR A 279 25.93 -7.82 -7.01
N SER A 280 25.61 -6.67 -6.44
CA SER A 280 26.14 -6.16 -5.18
C SER A 280 25.00 -5.74 -4.26
N SER A 281 25.26 -5.64 -2.96
CA SER A 281 24.27 -5.10 -2.03
C SER A 281 24.07 -3.59 -2.25
N LEU A 282 22.96 -3.05 -1.75
CA LEU A 282 22.55 -1.67 -1.97
C LEU A 282 23.49 -0.65 -1.28
N ASP A 283 24.23 -1.06 -0.27
CA ASP A 283 25.15 -0.25 0.54
C ASP A 283 26.26 0.43 -0.27
N ILE A 284 26.60 -0.09 -1.45
CA ILE A 284 27.56 0.57 -2.35
C ILE A 284 27.14 1.99 -2.78
N TYR A 285 25.86 2.31 -2.64
CA TYR A 285 25.28 3.62 -2.97
C TYR A 285 25.00 4.49 -1.74
N ASP A 286 25.35 4.06 -0.54
CA ASP A 286 25.00 4.73 0.72
C ASP A 286 25.33 6.23 0.74
N GLU A 287 26.56 6.60 0.38
CA GLU A 287 26.99 8.00 0.35
C GLU A 287 26.20 8.84 -0.67
N MET A 288 25.88 8.26 -1.82
CA MET A 288 25.15 8.95 -2.88
C MET A 288 23.66 9.09 -2.56
N LEU A 289 23.06 8.06 -1.96
CA LEU A 289 21.64 8.04 -1.64
C LEU A 289 21.30 8.96 -0.46
N GLN A 290 22.23 9.19 0.48
CA GLN A 290 22.04 10.14 1.59
C GLN A 290 21.77 11.56 1.08
N ASP A 291 22.51 11.99 0.07
CA ASP A 291 22.39 13.33 -0.49
C ASP A 291 21.28 13.44 -1.56
N ASN A 292 20.87 12.31 -2.13
CA ASN A 292 19.92 12.24 -3.24
C ASN A 292 18.83 11.18 -2.95
N PRO A 293 17.89 11.45 -2.05
CA PRO A 293 16.82 10.50 -1.75
C PRO A 293 15.96 10.25 -3.00
N ILE A 294 15.63 8.98 -3.23
CA ILE A 294 14.80 8.58 -4.35
C ILE A 294 13.35 8.92 -4.03
N TYR A 295 12.72 9.69 -4.91
CA TYR A 295 11.29 9.95 -4.88
C TYR A 295 10.67 9.50 -6.19
N MET A 296 9.62 8.69 -6.10
CA MET A 296 8.80 8.36 -7.25
C MET A 296 7.62 9.32 -7.33
N ILE A 297 7.49 10.01 -8.46
CA ILE A 297 6.28 10.76 -8.82
C ILE A 297 5.82 10.20 -10.16
N SER A 298 4.77 9.36 -10.12
CA SER A 298 4.19 8.80 -11.33
C SER A 298 3.13 9.72 -11.93
N THR A 299 2.88 9.55 -13.22
CA THR A 299 1.74 10.20 -13.89
C THR A 299 0.41 9.74 -13.31
N SER A 300 0.31 8.48 -12.93
CA SER A 300 -0.88 7.88 -12.30
C SER A 300 -1.14 8.49 -10.93
N GLU A 301 -0.12 8.68 -10.10
CA GLU A 301 -0.25 9.36 -8.81
C GLU A 301 -0.71 10.81 -8.97
N THR A 302 -0.17 11.55 -9.93
CA THR A 302 -0.61 12.91 -10.23
C THR A 302 -2.08 12.95 -10.62
N LYS A 303 -2.55 12.01 -11.45
CA LYS A 303 -3.97 11.89 -11.83
C LYS A 303 -4.84 11.53 -10.63
N ARG A 304 -4.40 10.58 -9.80
CA ARG A 304 -5.09 10.19 -8.56
C ARG A 304 -5.24 11.37 -7.61
N MET A 305 -4.16 12.08 -7.32
CA MET A 305 -4.18 13.26 -6.45
C MET A 305 -5.10 14.36 -6.96
N LYS A 306 -5.15 14.58 -8.27
CA LYS A 306 -6.09 15.52 -8.91
C LYS A 306 -7.54 15.10 -8.68
N ALA A 307 -7.87 13.83 -8.89
CA ALA A 307 -9.22 13.29 -8.68
C ALA A 307 -9.64 13.42 -7.20
N LEU A 308 -8.78 12.98 -6.27
CA LEU A 308 -9.02 13.08 -4.84
C LEU A 308 -9.19 14.54 -4.37
N ALA A 309 -8.43 15.49 -4.90
CA ALA A 309 -8.58 16.90 -4.58
C ALA A 309 -9.95 17.44 -5.05
N ALA A 310 -10.39 17.07 -6.27
CA ALA A 310 -11.69 17.46 -6.79
C ALA A 310 -12.86 16.87 -5.97
N GLU A 311 -12.78 15.59 -5.59
CA GLU A 311 -13.78 14.92 -4.76
C GLU A 311 -13.91 15.53 -3.34
N ARG A 312 -12.84 16.17 -2.86
CA ARG A 312 -12.71 16.64 -1.47
C ARG A 312 -12.80 18.14 -1.32
N MET A 313 -13.33 18.84 -2.31
CA MET A 313 -13.53 20.31 -2.25
C MET A 313 -14.35 20.74 -1.02
N GLU A 314 -15.31 19.92 -0.59
CA GLU A 314 -16.12 20.20 0.61
C GLU A 314 -15.27 20.36 1.89
N PHE A 315 -14.16 19.59 2.00
CA PHE A 315 -13.23 19.74 3.11
C PHE A 315 -12.48 21.08 3.06
N LEU A 316 -12.14 21.56 1.86
CA LEU A 316 -11.56 22.89 1.69
C LEU A 316 -12.51 23.98 2.17
N PHE A 317 -13.79 23.92 1.80
CA PHE A 317 -14.82 24.87 2.25
C PHE A 317 -14.97 24.85 3.78
N ARG A 318 -15.03 23.66 4.38
CA ARG A 318 -15.10 23.55 5.85
C ARG A 318 -13.86 24.11 6.53
N ALA A 319 -12.67 23.76 6.03
CA ALA A 319 -11.41 24.23 6.59
C ALA A 319 -11.24 25.75 6.45
N PHE A 320 -11.76 26.35 5.37
CA PHE A 320 -11.75 27.80 5.16
C PHE A 320 -12.60 28.57 6.18
N SER A 321 -13.61 27.92 6.74
CA SER A 321 -14.48 28.53 7.78
C SER A 321 -13.74 28.76 9.10
N ASP A 322 -12.66 28.05 9.36
CA ASP A 322 -11.78 28.23 10.52
C ASP A 322 -10.62 29.18 10.17
N LYS A 323 -10.65 30.38 10.75
CA LYS A 323 -9.66 31.44 10.52
C LYS A 323 -8.23 31.09 11.00
N ASN A 324 -8.07 30.02 11.77
CA ASN A 324 -6.75 29.54 12.20
C ASN A 324 -6.06 28.69 11.14
N ASN A 325 -6.79 28.26 10.10
CA ASN A 325 -6.23 27.45 9.04
C ASN A 325 -5.54 28.32 7.99
N HIS A 326 -4.34 27.89 7.57
CA HIS A 326 -3.65 28.41 6.39
C HIS A 326 -3.83 27.41 5.26
N LEU A 327 -4.56 27.79 4.23
CA LEU A 327 -4.97 26.89 3.16
C LEU A 327 -4.21 27.18 1.88
N LEU A 328 -3.63 26.12 1.31
CA LEU A 328 -2.92 26.15 0.03
C LEU A 328 -3.60 25.22 -0.96
N VAL A 329 -3.72 25.66 -2.21
CA VAL A 329 -4.15 24.83 -3.33
C VAL A 329 -3.07 24.81 -4.40
N LYS A 330 -2.86 23.66 -5.03
CA LYS A 330 -1.96 23.51 -6.16
C LYS A 330 -2.77 23.45 -7.45
N LEU A 331 -2.58 24.41 -8.34
CA LEU A 331 -3.27 24.48 -9.63
C LEU A 331 -2.31 24.20 -10.77
N GLY A 332 -2.75 23.38 -11.74
CA GLY A 332 -2.06 23.17 -12.99
C GLY A 332 -2.52 24.22 -14.02
N LEU A 333 -1.76 25.27 -14.20
CA LEU A 333 -2.02 26.34 -15.20
C LEU A 333 -1.46 25.93 -16.56
N LEU A 334 -2.22 26.19 -17.62
CA LEU A 334 -1.71 25.96 -18.98
C LEU A 334 -0.51 26.86 -19.26
N VAL A 335 0.55 26.26 -19.75
CA VAL A 335 1.74 26.99 -20.23
C VAL A 335 1.40 27.68 -21.56
N ASP A 336 1.89 28.89 -21.75
CA ASP A 336 1.69 29.64 -23.01
C ASP A 336 2.23 28.86 -24.21
N GLU A 337 1.51 28.94 -25.34
CA GLU A 337 1.81 28.14 -26.55
C GLU A 337 3.27 28.10 -26.98
N PRO A 338 4.05 29.20 -26.98
CA PRO A 338 5.46 29.16 -27.39
C PRO A 338 6.37 28.28 -26.52
N TYR A 339 5.92 27.97 -25.28
CA TYR A 339 6.69 27.20 -24.26
C TYR A 339 6.09 25.85 -23.96
N ARG A 340 4.94 25.54 -24.57
CA ARG A 340 4.24 24.28 -24.36
C ARG A 340 4.91 23.15 -25.12
N THR A 341 5.10 22.01 -24.46
CA THR A 341 5.57 20.76 -25.08
C THR A 341 4.56 19.64 -24.81
N ASP A 342 4.61 18.57 -25.59
CA ASP A 342 3.72 17.40 -25.41
C ASP A 342 3.89 16.75 -24.03
N SER A 343 5.06 16.89 -23.40
CA SER A 343 5.37 16.36 -22.07
C SER A 343 5.14 17.35 -20.94
N ASN A 344 4.96 18.65 -21.23
CA ASN A 344 4.79 19.71 -20.24
C ASN A 344 3.84 20.80 -20.75
N ASP A 345 2.54 20.53 -20.61
CA ASP A 345 1.49 21.48 -21.01
C ASP A 345 1.00 22.36 -19.84
N ARG A 346 1.42 22.04 -18.61
CA ARG A 346 0.97 22.74 -17.39
C ARG A 346 2.11 23.03 -16.44
N GLU A 347 2.08 24.23 -15.87
CA GLU A 347 2.89 24.63 -14.73
C GLU A 347 2.05 24.48 -13.44
N HIS A 348 2.60 23.79 -12.44
CA HIS A 348 1.93 23.55 -11.18
C HIS A 348 2.40 24.53 -10.11
N ILE A 349 1.52 25.47 -9.74
CA ILE A 349 1.82 26.54 -8.79
C ILE A 349 0.93 26.43 -7.56
N TRP A 350 1.51 26.69 -6.39
CA TRP A 350 0.80 26.79 -5.12
C TRP A 350 0.23 28.18 -4.93
N PHE A 351 -1.03 28.24 -4.55
CA PHE A 351 -1.75 29.48 -4.24
C PHE A 351 -2.30 29.41 -2.82
N GLU A 352 -2.19 30.52 -2.09
CA GLU A 352 -2.91 30.72 -0.85
C GLU A 352 -4.38 31.04 -1.13
N VAL A 353 -5.29 30.35 -0.40
CA VAL A 353 -6.73 30.57 -0.53
C VAL A 353 -7.13 31.75 0.37
N THR A 354 -7.38 32.90 -0.22
CA THR A 354 -7.77 34.14 0.49
C THR A 354 -9.26 34.38 0.50
N ASP A 355 -10.00 33.81 -0.46
CA ASP A 355 -11.44 33.95 -0.60
C ASP A 355 -12.05 32.73 -1.32
N LEU A 356 -13.22 32.32 -0.93
CA LEU A 356 -14.02 31.29 -1.60
C LEU A 356 -15.39 31.89 -1.94
N LYS A 357 -15.71 31.88 -3.23
CA LYS A 357 -17.02 32.31 -3.74
C LYS A 357 -17.70 31.14 -4.41
N ASP A 358 -19.02 31.02 -4.17
CA ASP A 358 -19.85 30.13 -4.98
C ASP A 358 -19.85 30.66 -6.42
N GLY A 359 -19.11 29.93 -7.32
CA GLY A 359 -18.83 30.41 -8.63
C GLY A 359 -19.36 29.59 -9.74
#